data_5e06fb228263576d156130c87f671fe7
#
_entry.id   5e06fb228263576d156130c87f671fe7
#
_cell.length_a   1.000
_cell.length_b   1.000
_cell.length_c   1.000
_cell.angle_alpha   90.00
_cell.angle_beta   90.00
_cell.angle_gamma   90.00
#
_symmetry.space_group_name_H-M   'P 1'
#
loop_
_entity.id
_entity.type
_entity.pdbx_description
1 polymer ?
#
loop_
_entity_poly.entity_id
_entity_poly.type
_entity_poly.pdbx_seq_one_letter_code
_entity_poly.pdbx_strand_id
1 'polypeptide(L)'
;MYMKKIFVKTVAFVSAVVLSMTLFAGCGSKDTATNEQGQTVIRVGGWPDKEGTELTNIEKRKADFEAANTDVVIEPDLWKFDRKTFYAKAAGGQLPDVYQAGFTEIAEIINSEYAADLTDVLKERGTLDMLNPQVREALSRDGRIYALPKAVSILGMTYNAELFKEADLMNEDGTPKQPKNWDEFVQFAVQIKEKTGKPGIVLPTSKHGGWFFTILGWGYGVDFMEKDENGKWKATFNSPEAVKAMEWVKDLRWKYDVVPAQSLVSGDQWWEIFGTGNAGMTFGGPSMITTSVVKYGMTPNQFGMFEMPAGPERNVTQITGEIWCIGPDATPEQIEAGVRWIETSVNYNATEEFKTAKELDIKNFLEIGRQVGVKEINFWKENSEAYKFEHELIDENANVDPNYVKLYNDYVANCPADIQAEEPVCCQELYETLGMVIQELFTNENADCAELLEKANADFQLNYLDNLSY
;
A
#
# COMPACT_ATOMS: atom_id res chain seq x y z
N MET A 1 25.94 -58.09 40.06
CA MET A 1 25.26 -59.16 40.88
C MET A 1 23.95 -59.40 40.13
N TYR A 2 23.86 -60.67 39.66
CA TYR A 2 22.70 -61.42 39.15
C TYR A 2 21.87 -60.90 37.94
N MET A 3 22.27 -61.55 36.83
CA MET A 3 21.43 -61.95 35.70
C MET A 3 20.10 -62.65 36.10
N LYS A 4 19.09 -62.55 35.24
CA LYS A 4 18.39 -63.72 34.69
C LYS A 4 17.71 -63.44 33.37
N LYS A 5 18.12 -64.22 32.41
CA LYS A 5 17.45 -64.47 31.09
C LYS A 5 16.19 -65.32 31.37
N ILE A 6 15.15 -65.08 30.55
CA ILE A 6 14.21 -66.18 30.20
C ILE A 6 13.84 -65.99 28.69
N PHE A 7 14.11 -66.98 27.92
CA PHE A 7 13.68 -67.32 26.57
C PHE A 7 12.26 -67.88 26.56
N VAL A 8 11.41 -67.55 25.62
CA VAL A 8 10.42 -68.50 25.04
C VAL A 8 9.95 -68.04 23.67
N LYS A 9 10.36 -68.69 22.67
CA LYS A 9 9.70 -69.42 21.55
C LYS A 9 8.70 -68.66 20.64
N THR A 10 9.15 -68.58 19.43
CA THR A 10 8.62 -68.55 18.05
C THR A 10 7.25 -69.26 17.88
N VAL A 11 6.29 -68.56 17.22
CA VAL A 11 5.36 -69.16 16.24
C VAL A 11 5.28 -68.23 15.05
N ALA A 12 5.65 -68.77 13.87
CA ALA A 12 5.52 -68.15 12.58
C ALA A 12 4.06 -68.21 12.11
N PHE A 13 3.49 -67.09 11.72
CA PHE A 13 2.33 -67.05 10.83
C PHE A 13 2.70 -66.24 9.58
N VAL A 14 2.83 -66.96 8.48
CA VAL A 14 2.97 -66.42 7.17
C VAL A 14 1.60 -65.90 6.73
N SER A 15 1.45 -64.63 6.62
CA SER A 15 0.36 -64.01 5.86
C SER A 15 0.99 -63.09 4.82
N ALA A 16 0.92 -63.52 3.56
CA ALA A 16 1.30 -62.74 2.41
C ALA A 16 0.35 -61.54 2.32
N VAL A 17 0.84 -60.35 2.65
CA VAL A 17 0.22 -59.10 2.27
C VAL A 17 0.94 -58.61 1.00
N VAL A 18 0.22 -58.67 -0.09
CA VAL A 18 0.60 -58.06 -1.37
C VAL A 18 0.71 -56.54 -1.15
N LEU A 19 1.94 -56.05 -1.08
CA LEU A 19 2.24 -54.62 -1.05
C LEU A 19 2.08 -54.10 -2.46
N SER A 20 0.87 -53.61 -2.79
CA SER A 20 0.68 -52.74 -3.95
C SER A 20 1.34 -51.42 -3.63
N MET A 21 2.58 -51.24 -4.14
CA MET A 21 3.21 -49.92 -4.27
C MET A 21 2.41 -49.11 -5.31
N THR A 22 1.44 -48.37 -4.87
CA THR A 22 0.99 -47.20 -5.60
C THR A 22 2.06 -46.14 -5.48
N LEU A 23 2.80 -45.96 -6.53
CA LEU A 23 3.60 -44.78 -6.79
C LEU A 23 2.64 -43.58 -6.76
N PHE A 24 2.54 -42.88 -5.63
CA PHE A 24 2.05 -41.54 -5.63
C PHE A 24 3.08 -40.66 -6.32
N ALA A 25 2.93 -40.55 -7.64
CA ALA A 25 3.43 -39.39 -8.35
C ALA A 25 2.72 -38.19 -7.71
N GLY A 26 3.46 -37.38 -6.95
CA GLY A 26 2.98 -36.10 -6.46
C GLY A 26 2.82 -35.14 -7.64
N CYS A 27 1.72 -35.27 -8.39
CA CYS A 27 1.13 -34.15 -9.07
C CYS A 27 0.43 -33.35 -7.98
N GLY A 28 0.83 -32.09 -7.78
CA GLY A 28 0.04 -31.14 -7.01
C GLY A 28 -1.38 -31.20 -7.55
N SER A 29 -2.34 -31.55 -6.70
CA SER A 29 -3.75 -31.46 -7.04
C SER A 29 -4.01 -30.01 -7.36
N LYS A 30 -4.31 -29.67 -8.64
CA LYS A 30 -5.07 -28.46 -8.92
C LYS A 30 -6.34 -28.61 -8.10
N ASP A 31 -6.58 -27.68 -7.18
CA ASP A 31 -7.84 -27.61 -6.47
C ASP A 31 -8.94 -27.62 -7.54
N THR A 32 -9.93 -28.49 -7.38
CA THR A 32 -10.98 -28.63 -8.38
C THR A 32 -11.82 -27.36 -8.34
N ALA A 33 -11.95 -26.67 -9.49
CA ALA A 33 -12.77 -25.47 -9.63
C ALA A 33 -14.26 -25.67 -9.22
N THR A 34 -14.67 -26.92 -9.09
CA THR A 34 -16.03 -27.32 -8.67
C THR A 34 -15.98 -28.48 -7.68
N ASN A 35 -16.85 -28.43 -6.66
CA ASN A 35 -17.01 -29.54 -5.72
C ASN A 35 -17.91 -30.65 -6.27
N GLU A 36 -18.11 -31.73 -5.47
CA GLU A 36 -18.95 -32.88 -5.87
C GLU A 36 -20.42 -32.50 -6.12
N GLN A 37 -20.89 -31.39 -5.58
CA GLN A 37 -22.24 -30.84 -5.76
C GLN A 37 -22.36 -29.96 -7.00
N GLY A 38 -21.28 -29.73 -7.74
CA GLY A 38 -21.24 -28.90 -8.93
C GLY A 38 -21.18 -27.38 -8.65
N GLN A 39 -20.86 -26.99 -7.39
CA GLN A 39 -20.70 -25.60 -7.00
C GLN A 39 -19.28 -25.12 -7.33
N THR A 40 -19.14 -23.90 -7.79
CA THR A 40 -17.84 -23.25 -7.99
C THR A 40 -17.16 -23.03 -6.64
N VAL A 41 -15.94 -23.50 -6.48
CA VAL A 41 -15.13 -23.30 -5.28
C VAL A 41 -14.15 -22.16 -5.52
N ILE A 42 -14.12 -21.18 -4.63
CA ILE A 42 -13.10 -20.12 -4.65
C ILE A 42 -12.37 -20.08 -3.31
N ARG A 43 -11.04 -20.16 -3.37
CA ARG A 43 -10.16 -20.02 -2.22
C ARG A 43 -9.82 -18.55 -2.01
N VAL A 44 -10.18 -18.01 -0.84
CA VAL A 44 -10.04 -16.59 -0.52
C VAL A 44 -8.94 -16.36 0.51
N GLY A 45 -7.89 -15.66 0.10
CA GLY A 45 -6.75 -15.31 0.94
C GLY A 45 -7.03 -14.20 1.94
N GLY A 46 -6.13 -14.06 2.90
CA GLY A 46 -6.21 -13.02 3.93
C GLY A 46 -7.16 -13.35 5.07
N TRP A 47 -7.59 -14.60 5.20
CA TRP A 47 -8.49 -15.00 6.29
C TRP A 47 -7.86 -14.82 7.67
N PRO A 48 -8.57 -14.28 8.67
CA PRO A 48 -8.06 -14.14 10.02
C PRO A 48 -7.78 -15.50 10.65
N ASP A 49 -6.63 -15.62 11.35
CA ASP A 49 -6.18 -16.84 12.01
C ASP A 49 -6.49 -16.88 13.51
N LYS A 50 -7.03 -15.79 14.06
CA LYS A 50 -7.32 -15.62 15.49
C LYS A 50 -8.78 -15.31 15.73
N GLU A 51 -9.31 -15.84 16.83
CA GLU A 51 -10.62 -15.47 17.34
C GLU A 51 -10.67 -13.95 17.61
N GLY A 52 -11.78 -13.34 17.23
CA GLY A 52 -11.99 -11.91 17.38
C GLY A 52 -13.07 -11.38 16.45
N THR A 53 -13.30 -10.08 16.52
CA THR A 53 -14.32 -9.39 15.73
C THR A 53 -14.10 -9.57 14.23
N GLU A 54 -12.85 -9.52 13.78
CA GLU A 54 -12.50 -9.67 12.36
C GLU A 54 -12.91 -11.05 11.82
N LEU A 55 -12.56 -12.12 12.52
CA LEU A 55 -12.97 -13.47 12.14
C LEU A 55 -14.50 -13.63 12.17
N THR A 56 -15.16 -13.13 13.22
CA THR A 56 -16.63 -13.19 13.32
C THR A 56 -17.31 -12.50 12.14
N ASN A 57 -16.81 -11.34 11.74
CA ASN A 57 -17.37 -10.56 10.64
C ASN A 57 -17.19 -11.25 9.29
N ILE A 58 -16.01 -11.80 8.99
CA ILE A 58 -15.75 -12.46 7.71
C ILE A 58 -16.51 -13.80 7.60
N GLU A 59 -16.64 -14.54 8.70
CA GLU A 59 -17.44 -15.77 8.73
C GLU A 59 -18.93 -15.47 8.51
N LYS A 60 -19.46 -14.41 9.11
CA LYS A 60 -20.82 -13.95 8.82
C LYS A 60 -20.98 -13.57 7.37
N ARG A 61 -20.06 -12.76 6.83
CA ARG A 61 -20.05 -12.36 5.41
C ARG A 61 -20.03 -13.58 4.49
N LYS A 62 -19.21 -14.59 4.80
CA LYS A 62 -19.18 -15.87 4.07
C LYS A 62 -20.55 -16.56 4.08
N ALA A 63 -21.16 -16.71 5.26
CA ALA A 63 -22.44 -17.37 5.39
C ALA A 63 -23.55 -16.63 4.63
N ASP A 64 -23.60 -15.29 4.70
CA ASP A 64 -24.56 -14.46 3.98
C ASP A 64 -24.35 -14.56 2.45
N PHE A 65 -23.09 -14.54 2.00
CA PHE A 65 -22.73 -14.67 0.60
C PHE A 65 -23.15 -16.04 0.02
N GLU A 66 -22.81 -17.14 0.68
CA GLU A 66 -23.14 -18.49 0.25
C GLU A 66 -24.66 -18.75 0.26
N ALA A 67 -25.39 -18.12 1.18
CA ALA A 67 -26.85 -18.19 1.21
C ALA A 67 -27.50 -17.47 -0.01
N ALA A 68 -26.89 -16.37 -0.45
CA ALA A 68 -27.33 -15.61 -1.62
C ALA A 68 -26.80 -16.20 -2.95
N ASN A 69 -25.70 -16.94 -2.93
CA ASN A 69 -25.00 -17.51 -4.08
C ASN A 69 -24.83 -19.01 -3.92
N THR A 70 -25.92 -19.76 -4.04
CA THR A 70 -25.94 -21.22 -3.76
C THR A 70 -25.12 -22.05 -4.74
N ASP A 71 -24.62 -21.43 -5.80
CA ASP A 71 -23.71 -21.99 -6.79
C ASP A 71 -22.22 -21.86 -6.43
N VAL A 72 -21.89 -21.16 -5.33
CA VAL A 72 -20.50 -20.88 -4.90
C VAL A 72 -20.23 -21.36 -3.48
N VAL A 73 -19.03 -21.85 -3.26
CA VAL A 73 -18.48 -22.19 -1.93
C VAL A 73 -17.16 -21.41 -1.73
N ILE A 74 -17.00 -20.78 -0.57
CA ILE A 74 -15.79 -20.09 -0.18
C ILE A 74 -14.93 -21.02 0.69
N GLU A 75 -13.69 -21.23 0.26
CA GLU A 75 -12.64 -21.88 1.06
C GLU A 75 -11.72 -20.83 1.67
N PRO A 76 -11.66 -20.70 3.01
CA PRO A 76 -10.72 -19.80 3.67
C PRO A 76 -9.26 -20.18 3.43
N ASP A 77 -8.42 -19.19 3.07
CA ASP A 77 -6.97 -19.33 3.04
C ASP A 77 -6.34 -18.31 4.02
N LEU A 78 -5.56 -18.78 4.96
CA LEU A 78 -4.92 -17.96 6.00
C LEU A 78 -3.76 -17.12 5.46
N TRP A 79 -3.30 -17.38 4.23
CA TRP A 79 -2.20 -16.64 3.67
C TRP A 79 -2.59 -15.17 3.45
N LYS A 80 -1.79 -14.29 4.02
CA LYS A 80 -1.86 -12.84 3.83
C LYS A 80 -0.73 -12.41 2.92
N PHE A 81 -0.98 -11.37 2.12
CA PHE A 81 0.05 -10.82 1.27
C PHE A 81 1.29 -10.45 2.10
N ASP A 82 2.40 -11.01 1.72
CA ASP A 82 3.74 -10.67 2.17
C ASP A 82 4.67 -10.69 0.96
N ARG A 83 5.26 -9.57 0.64
CA ARG A 83 6.05 -9.40 -0.58
C ARG A 83 7.18 -10.41 -0.71
N LYS A 84 7.82 -10.79 0.39
CA LYS A 84 8.95 -11.74 0.37
C LYS A 84 8.55 -13.14 -0.08
N THR A 85 7.31 -13.52 0.18
CA THR A 85 6.78 -14.85 -0.14
C THR A 85 5.85 -14.85 -1.34
N PHE A 86 5.31 -13.69 -1.73
CA PHE A 86 4.33 -13.55 -2.79
C PHE A 86 4.84 -14.08 -4.13
N TYR A 87 5.97 -13.58 -4.60
CA TYR A 87 6.49 -13.94 -5.93
C TYR A 87 6.86 -15.41 -6.05
N ALA A 88 7.42 -15.98 -4.98
CA ALA A 88 7.71 -17.43 -4.94
C ALA A 88 6.42 -18.26 -4.96
N LYS A 89 5.38 -17.82 -4.24
CA LYS A 89 4.08 -18.47 -4.22
C LYS A 89 3.36 -18.34 -5.57
N ALA A 90 3.41 -17.17 -6.18
CA ALA A 90 2.83 -16.88 -7.49
C ALA A 90 3.48 -17.74 -8.59
N ALA A 91 4.81 -17.74 -8.69
CA ALA A 91 5.56 -18.56 -9.61
C ALA A 91 5.36 -20.08 -9.41
N GLY A 92 5.01 -20.50 -8.18
CA GLY A 92 4.66 -21.88 -7.86
C GLY A 92 3.20 -22.25 -8.11
N GLY A 93 2.34 -21.33 -8.63
CA GLY A 93 0.90 -21.57 -8.85
C GLY A 93 0.14 -21.82 -7.54
N GLN A 94 0.55 -21.19 -6.44
CA GLN A 94 0.01 -21.43 -5.09
C GLN A 94 -0.78 -20.23 -4.53
N LEU A 95 -1.06 -19.22 -5.35
CA LEU A 95 -1.91 -18.12 -4.93
C LEU A 95 -3.33 -18.60 -4.63
N PRO A 96 -4.04 -17.99 -3.69
CA PRO A 96 -5.49 -18.15 -3.59
C PRO A 96 -6.19 -17.65 -4.86
N ASP A 97 -7.40 -18.15 -5.14
CA ASP A 97 -8.19 -17.69 -6.29
C ASP A 97 -8.54 -16.21 -6.15
N VAL A 98 -8.81 -15.74 -4.92
CA VAL A 98 -8.99 -14.31 -4.60
C VAL A 98 -7.97 -13.92 -3.54
N TYR A 99 -7.17 -12.90 -3.82
CA TYR A 99 -6.14 -12.44 -2.88
C TYR A 99 -6.06 -10.91 -2.81
N GLN A 100 -5.47 -10.43 -1.72
CA GLN A 100 -5.18 -9.02 -1.52
C GLN A 100 -3.70 -8.75 -1.80
N ALA A 101 -3.39 -7.55 -2.29
CA ALA A 101 -2.02 -7.07 -2.44
C ALA A 101 -1.95 -5.56 -2.11
N GLY A 102 -0.72 -5.03 -1.97
CA GLY A 102 -0.52 -3.60 -1.92
C GLY A 102 -0.82 -2.98 -3.29
N PHE A 103 -1.39 -1.77 -3.30
CA PHE A 103 -1.62 -1.04 -4.55
C PHE A 103 -0.31 -0.80 -5.31
N THR A 104 0.76 -0.66 -4.56
CA THR A 104 2.12 -0.47 -5.05
C THR A 104 2.69 -1.65 -5.84
N GLU A 105 2.12 -2.84 -5.69
CA GLU A 105 2.58 -4.05 -6.39
C GLU A 105 1.87 -4.28 -7.74
N ILE A 106 0.85 -3.48 -8.06
CA ILE A 106 -0.03 -3.77 -9.21
C ILE A 106 0.71 -3.81 -10.54
N ALA A 107 1.66 -2.91 -10.77
CA ALA A 107 2.41 -2.87 -12.01
C ALA A 107 3.23 -4.16 -12.22
N GLU A 108 3.89 -4.64 -11.17
CA GLU A 108 4.67 -5.87 -11.20
C GLU A 108 3.79 -7.13 -11.27
N ILE A 109 2.65 -7.14 -10.56
CA ILE A 109 1.65 -8.22 -10.64
C ILE A 109 1.13 -8.38 -12.07
N ILE A 110 0.81 -7.27 -12.75
CA ILE A 110 0.35 -7.28 -14.14
C ILE A 110 1.46 -7.71 -15.09
N ASN A 111 2.67 -7.15 -14.93
CA ASN A 111 3.81 -7.46 -15.79
C ASN A 111 4.23 -8.94 -15.71
N SER A 112 4.07 -9.55 -14.53
CA SER A 112 4.39 -10.95 -14.27
C SER A 112 3.22 -11.91 -14.51
N GLU A 113 2.08 -11.39 -15.00
CA GLU A 113 0.87 -12.16 -15.28
C GLU A 113 0.33 -12.94 -14.06
N TYR A 114 0.41 -12.33 -12.86
CA TYR A 114 -0.05 -12.94 -11.60
C TYR A 114 -1.49 -12.60 -11.23
N ALA A 115 -2.20 -11.85 -12.07
CA ALA A 115 -3.61 -11.54 -11.91
C ALA A 115 -4.39 -11.83 -13.19
N ALA A 116 -5.62 -12.32 -13.03
CA ALA A 116 -6.57 -12.48 -14.12
C ALA A 116 -7.09 -11.13 -14.62
N ASP A 117 -7.44 -11.08 -15.89
CA ASP A 117 -8.13 -9.95 -16.49
C ASP A 117 -9.61 -9.92 -16.08
N LEU A 118 -10.01 -8.81 -15.47
CA LEU A 118 -11.36 -8.61 -14.93
C LEU A 118 -12.26 -7.75 -15.86
N THR A 119 -11.74 -7.32 -17.01
CA THR A 119 -12.39 -6.30 -17.85
C THR A 119 -13.81 -6.68 -18.25
N ASP A 120 -13.98 -7.88 -18.78
CA ASP A 120 -15.26 -8.28 -19.34
C ASP A 120 -16.31 -8.51 -18.24
N VAL A 121 -15.95 -9.18 -17.14
CA VAL A 121 -16.85 -9.41 -16.01
C VAL A 121 -17.28 -8.11 -15.35
N LEU A 122 -16.35 -7.16 -15.13
CA LEU A 122 -16.69 -5.87 -14.53
C LEU A 122 -17.53 -4.99 -15.45
N LYS A 123 -17.34 -5.13 -16.77
CA LYS A 123 -18.18 -4.44 -17.76
C LYS A 123 -19.60 -4.98 -17.78
N GLU A 124 -19.78 -6.29 -17.79
CA GLU A 124 -21.10 -6.94 -17.74
C GLU A 124 -21.87 -6.57 -16.46
N ARG A 125 -21.17 -6.41 -15.35
CA ARG A 125 -21.74 -6.02 -14.06
C ARG A 125 -21.96 -4.50 -13.91
N GLY A 126 -21.48 -3.69 -14.85
CA GLY A 126 -21.55 -2.22 -14.80
C GLY A 126 -20.55 -1.58 -13.82
N THR A 127 -19.77 -2.36 -13.10
CA THR A 127 -18.79 -1.91 -12.09
C THR A 127 -17.66 -1.10 -12.74
N LEU A 128 -17.22 -1.54 -13.93
CA LEU A 128 -16.12 -0.88 -14.65
C LEU A 128 -16.40 0.60 -14.95
N ASP A 129 -17.63 0.94 -15.31
CA ASP A 129 -18.02 2.30 -15.66
C ASP A 129 -18.25 3.19 -14.44
N MET A 130 -18.37 2.61 -13.26
CA MET A 130 -18.55 3.32 -12.00
C MET A 130 -17.23 3.61 -11.27
N LEU A 131 -16.13 3.01 -11.69
CA LEU A 131 -14.81 3.30 -11.13
C LEU A 131 -14.36 4.73 -11.48
N ASN A 132 -13.70 5.36 -10.53
CA ASN A 132 -12.99 6.61 -10.76
C ASN A 132 -11.96 6.40 -11.88
N PRO A 133 -11.92 7.26 -12.91
CA PRO A 133 -11.05 7.07 -14.07
C PRO A 133 -9.56 6.95 -13.73
N GLN A 134 -9.06 7.74 -12.76
CA GLN A 134 -7.66 7.72 -12.34
C GLN A 134 -7.31 6.41 -11.62
N VAL A 135 -8.19 5.94 -10.73
CA VAL A 135 -8.03 4.65 -10.05
C VAL A 135 -8.10 3.50 -11.04
N ARG A 136 -9.07 3.55 -11.98
CA ARG A 136 -9.19 2.55 -13.05
C ARG A 136 -7.93 2.47 -13.90
N GLU A 137 -7.37 3.62 -14.31
CA GLU A 137 -6.15 3.67 -15.11
C GLU A 137 -4.96 3.04 -14.36
N ALA A 138 -4.79 3.39 -13.09
CA ALA A 138 -3.72 2.83 -12.26
C ALA A 138 -3.82 1.31 -12.04
N LEU A 139 -5.01 0.73 -12.18
CA LEU A 139 -5.25 -0.73 -12.07
C LEU A 139 -5.28 -1.43 -13.45
N SER A 140 -4.97 -0.71 -14.52
CA SER A 140 -5.10 -1.18 -15.90
C SER A 140 -3.76 -1.19 -16.64
N ARG A 141 -3.69 -2.05 -17.66
CA ARG A 141 -2.66 -2.04 -18.70
C ARG A 141 -3.30 -2.34 -20.05
N ASP A 142 -2.94 -1.59 -21.08
CA ASP A 142 -3.43 -1.75 -22.45
C ASP A 142 -4.99 -1.73 -22.53
N GLY A 143 -5.63 -0.92 -21.66
CA GLY A 143 -7.08 -0.78 -21.57
C GLY A 143 -7.81 -1.93 -20.86
N ARG A 144 -7.08 -2.88 -20.29
CA ARG A 144 -7.61 -4.01 -19.51
C ARG A 144 -7.32 -3.82 -18.02
N ILE A 145 -8.27 -4.14 -17.15
CA ILE A 145 -8.18 -3.99 -15.71
C ILE A 145 -7.94 -5.34 -15.03
N TYR A 146 -7.02 -5.36 -14.05
CA TYR A 146 -6.54 -6.59 -13.40
C TYR A 146 -6.80 -6.67 -11.89
N ALA A 147 -7.36 -5.62 -11.31
CA ALA A 147 -7.66 -5.58 -9.89
C ALA A 147 -8.89 -4.71 -9.61
N LEU A 148 -9.49 -4.91 -8.43
CA LEU A 148 -10.44 -3.99 -7.84
C LEU A 148 -9.81 -3.30 -6.62
N PRO A 149 -10.10 -2.02 -6.37
CA PRO A 149 -9.60 -1.34 -5.19
C PRO A 149 -10.25 -1.90 -3.93
N LYS A 150 -9.47 -2.01 -2.84
CA LYS A 150 -9.97 -2.32 -1.50
C LYS A 150 -9.97 -1.07 -0.62
N ALA A 151 -8.85 -0.35 -0.65
CA ALA A 151 -8.66 0.96 -0.04
C ALA A 151 -7.68 1.74 -0.92
N VAL A 152 -7.94 3.00 -1.16
CA VAL A 152 -7.09 3.85 -2.02
C VAL A 152 -6.87 5.17 -1.35
N SER A 153 -5.63 5.57 -1.26
CA SER A 153 -5.21 6.88 -0.75
C SER A 153 -4.25 7.53 -1.73
N ILE A 154 -4.15 8.83 -1.68
CA ILE A 154 -3.04 9.59 -2.26
C ILE A 154 -2.19 10.18 -1.14
N LEU A 155 -0.92 10.39 -1.41
CA LEU A 155 -0.03 10.94 -0.42
C LEU A 155 -0.15 12.46 -0.34
N GLY A 156 0.11 12.98 0.84
CA GLY A 156 0.20 14.40 1.14
C GLY A 156 1.23 14.64 2.23
N MET A 157 1.27 15.86 2.71
CA MET A 157 2.08 16.24 3.86
C MET A 157 1.21 16.28 5.11
N THR A 158 1.72 15.71 6.17
CA THR A 158 1.11 15.79 7.52
C THR A 158 1.90 16.77 8.37
N TYR A 159 1.20 17.62 9.14
CA TYR A 159 1.83 18.59 10.00
C TYR A 159 1.32 18.50 11.44
N ASN A 160 2.16 18.88 12.40
CA ASN A 160 1.78 19.01 13.79
C ASN A 160 1.13 20.38 14.02
N ALA A 161 -0.15 20.40 14.38
CA ALA A 161 -0.95 21.62 14.50
C ALA A 161 -0.47 22.54 15.65
N GLU A 162 0.09 21.99 16.72
CA GLU A 162 0.62 22.78 17.84
C GLU A 162 1.90 23.50 17.42
N LEU A 163 2.82 22.79 16.75
CA LEU A 163 4.05 23.39 16.25
C LEU A 163 3.79 24.40 15.12
N PHE A 164 2.77 24.19 14.31
CA PHE A 164 2.33 25.17 13.30
C PHE A 164 1.79 26.44 13.94
N LYS A 165 1.01 26.35 15.02
CA LYS A 165 0.56 27.51 15.80
C LYS A 165 1.73 28.26 16.43
N GLU A 166 2.65 27.56 17.09
CA GLU A 166 3.83 28.14 17.72
C GLU A 166 4.75 28.82 16.70
N ALA A 167 4.79 28.27 15.48
CA ALA A 167 5.59 28.81 14.38
C ALA A 167 4.88 29.89 13.56
N ASP A 168 3.69 30.39 13.95
CA ASP A 168 2.90 31.36 13.20
C ASP A 168 2.54 30.88 11.76
N LEU A 169 2.32 29.58 11.58
CA LEU A 169 1.98 28.94 10.30
C LEU A 169 0.49 28.62 10.16
N MET A 170 -0.36 29.25 10.99
CA MET A 170 -1.82 29.20 10.86
C MET A 170 -2.37 30.52 10.33
N ASN A 171 -3.47 30.44 9.59
CA ASN A 171 -4.26 31.60 9.18
C ASN A 171 -5.22 32.04 10.32
N GLU A 172 -5.79 33.22 10.19
CA GLU A 172 -6.75 33.78 11.19
C GLU A 172 -8.04 32.92 11.30
N ASP A 173 -8.42 32.22 10.24
CA ASP A 173 -9.59 31.34 10.20
C ASP A 173 -9.32 29.94 10.78
N GLY A 174 -8.11 29.68 11.28
CA GLY A 174 -7.71 28.42 11.87
C GLY A 174 -7.25 27.35 10.87
N THR A 175 -7.21 27.65 9.57
CA THR A 175 -6.61 26.77 8.56
C THR A 175 -5.08 26.89 8.58
N PRO A 176 -4.31 25.85 8.18
CA PRO A 176 -2.86 25.97 8.02
C PRO A 176 -2.52 26.88 6.84
N LYS A 177 -1.41 27.59 6.94
CA LYS A 177 -0.73 28.08 5.75
C LYS A 177 -0.21 26.89 4.96
N GLN A 178 -0.20 27.01 3.64
CA GLN A 178 0.18 25.91 2.75
C GLN A 178 1.40 26.29 1.93
N PRO A 179 2.50 25.50 1.99
CA PRO A 179 3.62 25.65 1.09
C PRO A 179 3.23 25.17 -0.30
N LYS A 180 3.44 26.00 -1.33
CA LYS A 180 3.03 25.69 -2.71
C LYS A 180 4.01 24.77 -3.43
N ASN A 181 5.26 24.81 -3.02
CA ASN A 181 6.35 24.06 -3.63
C ASN A 181 7.38 23.65 -2.58
N TRP A 182 8.35 22.83 -2.97
CA TRP A 182 9.37 22.31 -2.05
C TRP A 182 10.27 23.40 -1.45
N ASP A 183 10.45 24.54 -2.10
CA ASP A 183 11.24 25.64 -1.56
C ASP A 183 10.48 26.36 -0.43
N GLU A 184 9.19 26.64 -0.61
CA GLU A 184 8.35 27.18 0.46
C GLU A 184 8.21 26.19 1.62
N PHE A 185 8.14 24.89 1.33
CA PHE A 185 8.09 23.84 2.32
C PHE A 185 9.33 23.85 3.23
N VAL A 186 10.52 24.00 2.66
CA VAL A 186 11.74 24.15 3.46
C VAL A 186 11.70 25.41 4.33
N GLN A 187 11.16 26.53 3.84
CA GLN A 187 11.01 27.74 4.65
C GLN A 187 10.09 27.51 5.88
N PHE A 188 9.02 26.73 5.72
CA PHE A 188 8.18 26.33 6.83
C PHE A 188 8.96 25.46 7.83
N ALA A 189 9.74 24.52 7.36
CA ALA A 189 10.57 23.67 8.20
C ALA A 189 11.61 24.49 9.00
N VAL A 190 12.25 25.48 8.36
CA VAL A 190 13.17 26.43 9.02
C VAL A 190 12.43 27.25 10.07
N GLN A 191 11.26 27.82 9.74
CA GLN A 191 10.47 28.63 10.66
C GLN A 191 10.03 27.83 11.90
N ILE A 192 9.62 26.57 11.72
CA ILE A 192 9.32 25.68 12.84
C ILE A 192 10.55 25.48 13.72
N LYS A 193 11.69 25.16 13.12
CA LYS A 193 12.94 24.95 13.87
C LYS A 193 13.34 26.19 14.66
N GLU A 194 13.30 27.36 14.05
CA GLU A 194 13.67 28.63 14.69
C GLU A 194 12.74 29.01 15.85
N LYS A 195 11.44 28.81 15.69
CA LYS A 195 10.42 29.22 16.68
C LYS A 195 10.30 28.22 17.83
N THR A 196 10.38 26.93 17.53
CA THR A 196 10.05 25.86 18.49
C THR A 196 11.29 25.11 19.01
N GLY A 197 12.45 25.25 18.34
CA GLY A 197 13.65 24.48 18.61
C GLY A 197 13.55 23.00 18.18
N LYS A 198 12.41 22.57 17.62
CA LYS A 198 12.21 21.20 17.15
C LYS A 198 12.53 21.06 15.66
N PRO A 199 12.88 19.86 15.18
CA PRO A 199 12.99 19.59 13.75
C PRO A 199 11.76 20.05 12.98
N GLY A 200 11.97 20.77 11.87
CA GLY A 200 10.88 21.23 11.03
C GLY A 200 10.22 20.08 10.26
N ILE A 201 11.01 19.06 9.92
CA ILE A 201 10.55 17.87 9.20
C ILE A 201 11.24 16.61 9.74
N VAL A 202 10.52 15.50 9.72
CA VAL A 202 11.08 14.15 9.83
C VAL A 202 10.75 13.34 8.59
N LEU A 203 11.75 12.70 8.02
CA LEU A 203 11.64 11.79 6.89
C LEU A 203 12.32 10.47 7.26
N PRO A 204 11.86 9.33 6.72
CA PRO A 204 12.64 8.11 6.79
C PRO A 204 13.92 8.31 5.96
N THR A 205 15.05 7.99 6.55
CA THR A 205 16.38 8.10 5.90
C THR A 205 17.06 6.75 5.78
N SER A 206 16.34 5.67 6.12
CA SER A 206 16.79 4.29 5.94
C SER A 206 15.91 3.61 4.88
N LYS A 207 15.29 2.50 5.19
CA LYS A 207 14.56 1.66 4.22
C LYS A 207 13.52 2.39 3.35
N HIS A 208 12.79 3.37 3.88
CA HIS A 208 11.74 4.10 3.16
C HIS A 208 12.19 5.46 2.60
N GLY A 209 13.49 5.79 2.73
CA GLY A 209 14.01 7.06 2.21
C GLY A 209 13.93 7.16 0.70
N GLY A 210 14.24 6.06 0.01
CA GLY A 210 14.12 5.99 -1.43
C GLY A 210 12.69 6.13 -1.93
N TRP A 211 11.72 5.59 -1.19
CA TRP A 211 10.31 5.78 -1.51
C TRP A 211 9.90 7.27 -1.50
N PHE A 212 10.25 8.02 -0.46
CA PHE A 212 10.04 9.46 -0.45
C PHE A 212 10.75 10.15 -1.62
N PHE A 213 12.00 9.74 -1.89
CA PHE A 213 12.80 10.34 -2.95
C PHE A 213 12.19 10.14 -4.34
N THR A 214 11.53 9.02 -4.62
CA THR A 214 10.87 8.85 -5.93
C THR A 214 9.76 9.87 -6.14
N ILE A 215 8.96 10.16 -5.12
CA ILE A 215 7.89 11.16 -5.20
C ILE A 215 8.47 12.57 -5.42
N LEU A 216 9.51 12.92 -4.67
CA LEU A 216 10.24 14.18 -4.86
C LEU A 216 10.85 14.25 -6.26
N GLY A 217 11.52 13.18 -6.69
CA GLY A 217 12.18 13.09 -8.00
C GLY A 217 11.21 13.28 -9.16
N TRP A 218 10.05 12.66 -9.14
CA TRP A 218 9.01 12.90 -10.16
C TRP A 218 8.62 14.38 -10.25
N GLY A 219 8.53 15.06 -9.08
CA GLY A 219 8.29 16.50 -9.04
C GLY A 219 9.40 17.33 -9.69
N TYR A 220 10.63 16.83 -9.66
CA TYR A 220 11.79 17.42 -10.34
C TYR A 220 11.93 16.99 -11.81
N GLY A 221 11.05 16.14 -12.32
CA GLY A 221 11.08 15.62 -13.69
C GLY A 221 11.99 14.42 -13.88
N VAL A 222 12.28 13.67 -12.80
CA VAL A 222 13.07 12.44 -12.90
C VAL A 222 12.22 11.31 -13.45
N ASP A 223 12.70 10.67 -14.51
CA ASP A 223 12.29 9.35 -14.93
C ASP A 223 13.30 8.35 -14.37
N PHE A 224 12.84 7.47 -13.49
CA PHE A 224 13.74 6.52 -12.81
C PHE A 224 14.19 5.37 -13.69
N MET A 225 13.35 5.00 -14.65
CA MET A 225 13.65 3.97 -15.64
C MET A 225 12.82 4.13 -16.91
N GLU A 226 13.37 3.70 -18.03
CA GLU A 226 12.69 3.69 -19.33
C GLU A 226 12.95 2.39 -20.09
N LYS A 227 12.12 2.06 -21.07
CA LYS A 227 12.40 0.95 -21.99
C LYS A 227 13.25 1.43 -23.16
N ASP A 228 14.32 0.70 -23.46
CA ASP A 228 15.08 0.91 -24.68
C ASP A 228 14.29 0.43 -25.92
N GLU A 229 14.86 0.65 -27.12
CA GLU A 229 14.27 0.26 -28.41
C GLU A 229 14.01 -1.25 -28.56
N ASN A 230 14.62 -2.09 -27.70
CA ASN A 230 14.43 -3.54 -27.65
C ASN A 230 13.43 -3.96 -26.56
N GLY A 231 12.81 -2.99 -25.89
CA GLY A 231 11.88 -3.21 -24.80
C GLY A 231 12.52 -3.56 -23.46
N LYS A 232 13.86 -3.44 -23.32
CA LYS A 232 14.58 -3.70 -22.08
C LYS A 232 14.59 -2.47 -21.19
N TRP A 233 14.42 -2.66 -19.90
CA TRP A 233 14.46 -1.59 -18.91
C TRP A 233 15.86 -1.05 -18.71
N LYS A 234 15.97 0.28 -18.66
CA LYS A 234 17.18 1.05 -18.39
C LYS A 234 16.96 1.97 -17.19
N ALA A 235 17.90 1.95 -16.25
CA ALA A 235 17.93 2.92 -15.16
C ALA A 235 18.38 4.29 -15.68
N THR A 236 17.67 5.34 -15.29
CA THR A 236 17.87 6.72 -15.80
C THR A 236 17.97 7.76 -14.69
N PHE A 237 18.07 7.36 -13.43
CA PHE A 237 18.05 8.28 -12.28
C PHE A 237 19.42 8.86 -11.90
N ASN A 238 20.41 8.82 -12.81
CA ASN A 238 21.64 9.62 -12.75
C ASN A 238 21.53 10.95 -13.48
N SER A 239 20.31 11.40 -13.76
CA SER A 239 20.02 12.63 -14.51
C SER A 239 20.32 13.91 -13.71
N PRO A 240 20.53 15.06 -14.36
CA PRO A 240 20.70 16.34 -13.67
C PRO A 240 19.52 16.71 -12.76
N GLU A 241 18.30 16.30 -13.10
CA GLU A 241 17.09 16.50 -12.34
C GLU A 241 17.14 15.67 -11.02
N ALA A 242 17.58 14.42 -11.10
CA ALA A 242 17.78 13.57 -9.93
C ALA A 242 18.87 14.11 -9.00
N VAL A 243 19.97 14.63 -9.56
CA VAL A 243 21.02 15.29 -8.78
C VAL A 243 20.47 16.48 -8.02
N LYS A 244 19.71 17.37 -8.66
CA LYS A 244 19.08 18.53 -8.00
C LYS A 244 18.12 18.12 -6.88
N ALA A 245 17.29 17.11 -7.12
CA ALA A 245 16.37 16.58 -6.11
C ALA A 245 17.14 15.98 -4.92
N MET A 246 18.24 15.28 -5.17
CA MET A 246 19.06 14.68 -4.13
C MET A 246 19.87 15.72 -3.34
N GLU A 247 20.32 16.79 -3.98
CA GLU A 247 20.94 17.95 -3.33
C GLU A 247 19.94 18.64 -2.40
N TRP A 248 18.67 18.78 -2.81
CA TRP A 248 17.63 19.30 -1.94
C TRP A 248 17.45 18.44 -0.67
N VAL A 249 17.47 17.11 -0.81
CA VAL A 249 17.41 16.18 0.34
C VAL A 249 18.63 16.37 1.26
N LYS A 250 19.82 16.45 0.70
CA LYS A 250 21.07 16.71 1.44
C LYS A 250 21.04 18.03 2.21
N ASP A 251 20.52 19.09 1.57
CA ASP A 251 20.40 20.43 2.12
C ASP A 251 19.52 20.50 3.37
N LEU A 252 18.50 19.65 3.51
CA LEU A 252 17.65 19.57 4.71
C LEU A 252 18.48 19.36 5.98
N ARG A 253 19.56 18.60 5.87
CA ARG A 253 20.45 18.32 7.01
C ARG A 253 21.55 19.34 7.17
N TRP A 254 22.32 19.57 6.12
CA TRP A 254 23.61 20.27 6.24
C TRP A 254 23.51 21.78 6.07
N LYS A 255 22.55 22.25 5.29
CA LYS A 255 22.35 23.68 5.05
C LYS A 255 21.27 24.28 5.95
N TYR A 256 20.16 23.57 6.09
CA TYR A 256 18.99 24.09 6.81
C TYR A 256 18.87 23.55 8.23
N ASP A 257 19.50 22.44 8.56
CA ASP A 257 19.45 21.77 9.90
C ASP A 257 18.01 21.57 10.41
N VAL A 258 17.10 21.19 9.53
CA VAL A 258 15.66 21.08 9.84
C VAL A 258 15.18 19.67 10.15
N VAL A 259 16.07 18.68 10.06
CA VAL A 259 15.79 17.27 10.35
C VAL A 259 16.26 16.88 11.76
N PRO A 260 15.80 15.72 12.31
CA PRO A 260 16.31 15.23 13.59
C PRO A 260 17.84 15.07 13.60
N ALA A 261 18.44 15.28 14.76
CA ALA A 261 19.90 15.09 14.94
C ALA A 261 20.34 13.65 14.65
N GLN A 262 19.46 12.68 14.89
CA GLN A 262 19.65 11.30 14.49
C GLN A 262 19.60 11.21 12.95
N SER A 263 20.73 10.82 12.34
CA SER A 263 20.88 10.81 10.88
C SER A 263 20.14 9.67 10.19
N LEU A 264 19.98 8.53 10.86
CA LEU A 264 19.31 7.37 10.31
C LEU A 264 17.99 7.13 11.05
N VAL A 265 16.89 7.34 10.36
CA VAL A 265 15.52 7.19 10.87
C VAL A 265 14.85 6.03 10.13
N SER A 266 14.48 4.99 10.88
CA SER A 266 13.72 3.85 10.33
C SER A 266 12.23 4.17 10.19
N GLY A 267 11.49 3.27 9.52
CA GLY A 267 10.05 3.42 9.34
C GLY A 267 9.26 3.54 10.65
N ASP A 268 9.61 2.77 11.70
CA ASP A 268 8.94 2.88 13.01
C ASP A 268 9.35 4.15 13.75
N GLN A 269 10.62 4.51 13.75
CA GLN A 269 11.13 5.72 14.41
C GLN A 269 10.60 7.01 13.78
N TRP A 270 10.37 7.00 12.49
CA TRP A 270 9.77 8.12 11.77
C TRP A 270 8.40 8.48 12.36
N TRP A 271 7.48 7.50 12.48
CA TRP A 271 6.15 7.70 13.04
C TRP A 271 6.17 7.99 14.53
N GLU A 272 7.13 7.45 15.27
CA GLU A 272 7.34 7.75 16.68
C GLU A 272 7.75 9.21 16.89
N ILE A 273 8.75 9.70 16.14
CA ILE A 273 9.23 11.09 16.25
C ILE A 273 8.09 12.06 15.94
N PHE A 274 7.34 11.82 14.87
CA PHE A 274 6.19 12.67 14.52
C PHE A 274 5.06 12.54 15.54
N GLY A 275 4.65 11.32 15.87
CA GLY A 275 3.52 11.01 16.76
C GLY A 275 3.71 11.52 18.19
N THR A 276 4.95 11.61 18.67
CA THR A 276 5.29 12.19 19.98
C THR A 276 5.51 13.71 19.94
N GLY A 277 5.19 14.39 18.82
CA GLY A 277 5.30 15.83 18.65
C GLY A 277 6.74 16.35 18.60
N ASN A 278 7.69 15.54 18.16
CA ASN A 278 9.11 15.88 18.06
C ASN A 278 9.55 16.26 16.64
N ALA A 279 8.60 16.51 15.73
CA ALA A 279 8.85 17.10 14.42
C ALA A 279 7.61 17.87 13.93
N GLY A 280 7.81 18.92 13.14
CA GLY A 280 6.75 19.78 12.64
C GLY A 280 5.95 19.17 11.49
N MET A 281 6.63 18.50 10.56
CA MET A 281 6.02 17.97 9.35
C MET A 281 6.58 16.60 9.01
N THR A 282 5.79 15.84 8.26
CA THR A 282 6.19 14.60 7.58
C THR A 282 5.30 14.35 6.38
N PHE A 283 5.60 13.32 5.55
CA PHE A 283 4.72 12.92 4.45
C PHE A 283 3.96 11.62 4.79
N GLY A 284 2.85 11.42 4.12
CA GLY A 284 2.08 10.16 4.24
C GLY A 284 0.64 10.32 3.80
N GLY A 285 -0.08 9.22 3.79
CA GLY A 285 -1.52 9.18 3.54
C GLY A 285 -2.33 9.08 4.84
N PRO A 286 -3.66 9.21 4.77
CA PRO A 286 -4.54 9.14 5.93
C PRO A 286 -4.42 7.88 6.78
N SER A 287 -4.21 6.73 6.13
CA SER A 287 -4.02 5.46 6.84
C SER A 287 -2.71 5.39 7.63
N MET A 288 -1.67 6.10 7.17
CA MET A 288 -0.34 6.06 7.77
C MET A 288 -0.28 6.82 9.09
N ILE A 289 -1.00 7.96 9.20
CA ILE A 289 -1.07 8.74 10.44
C ILE A 289 -1.70 7.94 11.59
N THR A 290 -2.48 6.91 11.30
CA THR A 290 -3.04 6.01 12.30
C THR A 290 -1.97 5.45 13.23
N THR A 291 -0.76 5.18 12.74
CA THR A 291 0.36 4.72 13.55
C THR A 291 0.74 5.75 14.61
N SER A 292 0.84 7.03 14.24
CA SER A 292 1.13 8.11 15.20
C SER A 292 0.01 8.29 16.23
N VAL A 293 -1.25 8.15 15.81
CA VAL A 293 -2.41 8.30 16.68
C VAL A 293 -2.57 7.11 17.63
N VAL A 294 -2.67 5.91 17.09
CA VAL A 294 -3.01 4.71 17.89
C VAL A 294 -1.82 4.17 18.67
N LYS A 295 -0.61 4.18 18.08
CA LYS A 295 0.57 3.59 18.70
C LYS A 295 1.38 4.58 19.54
N TYR A 296 1.46 5.85 19.11
CA TYR A 296 2.31 6.85 19.75
C TYR A 296 1.54 7.96 20.47
N GLY A 297 0.21 7.86 20.54
CA GLY A 297 -0.63 8.68 21.40
C GLY A 297 -0.89 10.10 20.93
N MET A 298 -0.60 10.43 19.67
CA MET A 298 -1.04 11.67 19.04
C MET A 298 -2.57 11.70 19.01
N THR A 299 -3.18 12.79 19.41
CA THR A 299 -4.64 12.89 19.29
C THR A 299 -5.06 13.35 17.90
N PRO A 300 -6.30 13.04 17.44
CA PRO A 300 -6.79 13.49 16.14
C PRO A 300 -6.75 15.01 15.91
N ASN A 301 -6.76 15.83 16.97
CA ASN A 301 -6.70 17.29 16.88
C ASN A 301 -5.28 17.86 17.01
N GLN A 302 -4.24 17.03 17.05
CA GLN A 302 -2.85 17.46 17.09
C GLN A 302 -2.17 17.44 15.72
N PHE A 303 -2.82 16.92 14.69
CA PHE A 303 -2.28 16.94 13.34
C PHE A 303 -3.27 17.52 12.33
N GLY A 304 -2.74 17.92 11.20
CA GLY A 304 -3.50 18.22 10.01
C GLY A 304 -2.76 17.74 8.75
N MET A 305 -3.40 17.92 7.61
CA MET A 305 -2.84 17.50 6.33
C MET A 305 -3.07 18.56 5.25
N PHE A 306 -2.14 18.63 4.30
CA PHE A 306 -2.25 19.38 3.06
C PHE A 306 -1.65 18.58 1.89
N GLU A 307 -1.84 19.06 0.67
CA GLU A 307 -1.34 18.40 -0.52
C GLU A 307 0.19 18.28 -0.55
N MET A 308 0.70 17.39 -1.40
CA MET A 308 2.13 17.30 -1.67
C MET A 308 2.60 18.61 -2.31
N PRO A 309 3.71 19.23 -1.86
CA PRO A 309 4.24 20.43 -2.50
C PRO A 309 4.62 20.16 -3.95
N ALA A 310 4.30 21.09 -4.84
CA ALA A 310 4.68 20.96 -6.25
C ALA A 310 6.19 20.98 -6.44
N GLY A 311 6.69 20.14 -7.31
CA GLY A 311 8.06 20.21 -7.79
C GLY A 311 8.22 21.33 -8.85
N PRO A 312 9.47 21.60 -9.28
CA PRO A 312 9.73 22.60 -10.29
C PRO A 312 9.19 22.25 -11.69
N GLU A 313 9.06 20.94 -11.98
CA GLU A 313 8.64 20.43 -13.30
C GLU A 313 7.21 19.86 -13.27
N ARG A 314 6.80 19.20 -12.17
CA ARG A 314 5.51 18.54 -12.07
C ARG A 314 4.88 18.74 -10.69
N ASN A 315 3.55 18.83 -10.71
CA ASN A 315 2.76 18.63 -9.49
C ASN A 315 2.28 17.17 -9.46
N VAL A 316 2.88 16.36 -8.62
CA VAL A 316 2.68 14.91 -8.62
C VAL A 316 2.48 14.38 -7.21
N THR A 317 1.60 13.40 -7.08
CA THR A 317 1.47 12.60 -5.87
C THR A 317 1.42 11.11 -6.20
N GLN A 318 1.63 10.28 -5.20
CA GLN A 318 1.57 8.84 -5.36
C GLN A 318 0.22 8.30 -4.89
N ILE A 319 -0.35 7.38 -5.68
CA ILE A 319 -1.47 6.55 -5.27
C ILE A 319 -0.94 5.35 -4.47
N THR A 320 -1.63 5.02 -3.40
CA THR A 320 -1.29 3.90 -2.50
C THR A 320 -2.55 3.25 -1.95
N GLY A 321 -2.42 2.15 -1.25
CA GLY A 321 -3.56 1.46 -0.64
C GLY A 321 -3.49 -0.05 -0.82
N GLU A 322 -4.65 -0.68 -0.87
CA GLU A 322 -4.80 -2.13 -1.01
C GLU A 322 -5.76 -2.46 -2.15
N ILE A 323 -5.51 -3.57 -2.82
CA ILE A 323 -6.27 -4.08 -3.95
C ILE A 323 -6.71 -5.52 -3.74
N TRP A 324 -7.76 -5.89 -4.44
CA TRP A 324 -8.20 -7.26 -4.65
C TRP A 324 -7.80 -7.73 -6.05
N CYS A 325 -7.12 -8.87 -6.11
CA CYS A 325 -6.79 -9.55 -7.36
C CYS A 325 -7.43 -10.93 -7.39
N ILE A 326 -7.63 -11.44 -8.59
CA ILE A 326 -8.00 -12.83 -8.86
C ILE A 326 -6.80 -13.52 -9.50
N GLY A 327 -6.51 -14.75 -9.05
CA GLY A 327 -5.37 -15.52 -9.52
C GLY A 327 -5.41 -15.79 -11.03
N PRO A 328 -4.26 -15.88 -11.70
CA PRO A 328 -4.19 -16.01 -13.16
C PRO A 328 -4.75 -17.34 -13.67
N ASP A 329 -4.75 -18.38 -12.84
CA ASP A 329 -5.23 -19.72 -13.18
C ASP A 329 -6.74 -19.92 -12.91
N ALA A 330 -7.44 -18.88 -12.43
CA ALA A 330 -8.88 -18.96 -12.14
C ALA A 330 -9.71 -19.18 -13.41
N THR A 331 -10.69 -20.10 -13.33
CA THR A 331 -11.62 -20.30 -14.43
C THR A 331 -12.58 -19.10 -14.58
N PRO A 332 -13.26 -18.92 -15.72
CA PRO A 332 -14.26 -17.86 -15.88
C PRO A 332 -15.31 -17.84 -14.77
N GLU A 333 -15.75 -19.01 -14.31
CA GLU A 333 -16.72 -19.16 -13.23
C GLU A 333 -16.13 -18.72 -11.88
N GLN A 334 -14.84 -19.04 -11.62
CA GLN A 334 -14.13 -18.58 -10.43
C GLN A 334 -13.87 -17.07 -10.47
N ILE A 335 -13.57 -16.51 -11.64
CA ILE A 335 -13.41 -15.05 -11.80
C ILE A 335 -14.73 -14.34 -11.47
N GLU A 336 -15.84 -14.82 -12.03
CA GLU A 336 -17.16 -14.25 -11.77
C GLU A 336 -17.57 -14.39 -10.29
N ALA A 337 -17.37 -15.55 -9.69
CA ALA A 337 -17.64 -15.79 -8.28
C ALA A 337 -16.73 -14.93 -7.37
N GLY A 338 -15.45 -14.78 -7.72
CA GLY A 338 -14.50 -13.94 -7.01
C GLY A 338 -14.86 -12.46 -7.05
N VAL A 339 -15.29 -11.95 -8.21
CA VAL A 339 -15.80 -10.57 -8.33
C VAL A 339 -17.05 -10.38 -7.48
N ARG A 340 -18.02 -11.31 -7.51
CA ARG A 340 -19.20 -11.26 -6.62
C ARG A 340 -18.81 -11.20 -5.14
N TRP A 341 -17.83 -11.99 -4.72
CA TRP A 341 -17.32 -11.95 -3.35
C TRP A 341 -16.71 -10.60 -3.01
N ILE A 342 -15.86 -10.06 -3.87
CA ILE A 342 -15.24 -8.74 -3.67
C ILE A 342 -16.32 -7.66 -3.54
N GLU A 343 -17.33 -7.67 -4.39
CA GLU A 343 -18.43 -6.69 -4.41
C GLU A 343 -19.30 -6.71 -3.16
N THR A 344 -19.23 -7.74 -2.30
CA THR A 344 -19.90 -7.70 -0.99
C THR A 344 -19.31 -6.64 -0.04
N SER A 345 -18.07 -6.22 -0.28
CA SER A 345 -17.38 -5.18 0.53
C SER A 345 -16.99 -3.94 -0.28
N VAL A 346 -17.03 -4.04 -1.61
CA VAL A 346 -16.60 -2.96 -2.53
C VAL A 346 -17.71 -2.80 -3.59
N ASN A 347 -18.75 -2.05 -3.27
CA ASN A 347 -19.93 -1.92 -4.15
C ASN A 347 -20.30 -0.45 -4.34
N TYR A 348 -20.50 -0.05 -5.58
CA TYR A 348 -20.89 1.32 -5.92
C TYR A 348 -22.36 1.65 -5.61
N ASN A 349 -23.22 0.66 -5.39
CA ASN A 349 -24.64 0.84 -5.09
C ASN A 349 -24.95 1.02 -3.60
N ALA A 350 -23.94 1.00 -2.73
CA ALA A 350 -24.11 1.11 -1.28
C ALA A 350 -25.22 0.18 -0.73
N THR A 351 -25.08 -1.11 -0.97
CA THR A 351 -26.02 -2.12 -0.43
C THR A 351 -26.11 -2.06 1.08
N GLU A 352 -27.14 -2.61 1.70
CA GLU A 352 -27.30 -2.61 3.16
C GLU A 352 -26.11 -3.32 3.88
N GLU A 353 -25.56 -4.36 3.26
CA GLU A 353 -24.38 -5.04 3.75
C GLU A 353 -23.14 -4.10 3.73
N PHE A 354 -22.97 -3.36 2.63
CA PHE A 354 -21.90 -2.37 2.50
C PHE A 354 -22.04 -1.28 3.55
N LYS A 355 -23.23 -0.69 3.71
CA LYS A 355 -23.49 0.36 4.71
C LYS A 355 -23.18 -0.12 6.12
N THR A 356 -23.72 -1.30 6.48
CA THR A 356 -23.47 -1.91 7.79
C THR A 356 -21.99 -2.15 8.05
N ALA A 357 -21.24 -2.62 7.04
CA ALA A 357 -19.80 -2.82 7.17
C ALA A 357 -19.05 -1.50 7.40
N LYS A 358 -19.38 -0.44 6.64
CA LYS A 358 -18.74 0.87 6.78
C LYS A 358 -19.06 1.55 8.12
N GLU A 359 -20.30 1.48 8.59
CA GLU A 359 -20.70 1.95 9.91
C GLU A 359 -19.91 1.24 11.03
N LEU A 360 -19.76 -0.07 10.91
CA LEU A 360 -18.96 -0.84 11.86
C LEU A 360 -17.48 -0.47 11.82
N ASP A 361 -16.91 -0.25 10.64
CA ASP A 361 -15.53 0.21 10.50
C ASP A 361 -15.31 1.55 11.19
N ILE A 362 -16.17 2.54 10.96
CA ILE A 362 -16.10 3.86 11.59
C ILE A 362 -16.21 3.73 13.12
N LYS A 363 -17.16 2.94 13.60
CA LYS A 363 -17.32 2.70 15.04
C LYS A 363 -16.03 2.09 15.64
N ASN A 364 -15.47 1.07 15.01
CA ASN A 364 -14.22 0.46 15.46
C ASN A 364 -13.06 1.46 15.47
N PHE A 365 -12.97 2.33 14.44
CA PHE A 365 -11.94 3.38 14.40
C PHE A 365 -12.06 4.34 15.58
N LEU A 366 -13.25 4.79 15.90
CA LEU A 366 -13.49 5.67 17.05
C LEU A 366 -13.18 4.97 18.38
N GLU A 367 -13.54 3.69 18.53
CA GLU A 367 -13.28 2.90 19.76
C GLU A 367 -11.78 2.75 20.04
N ILE A 368 -10.94 2.62 19.02
CA ILE A 368 -9.47 2.54 19.18
C ILE A 368 -8.78 3.92 19.16
N GLY A 369 -9.55 5.02 19.09
CA GLY A 369 -9.03 6.38 19.06
C GLY A 369 -8.44 6.81 17.72
N ARG A 370 -8.68 6.04 16.65
CA ARG A 370 -8.22 6.38 15.30
C ARG A 370 -8.91 7.65 14.80
N GLN A 371 -8.22 8.40 13.95
CA GLN A 371 -8.77 9.57 13.28
C GLN A 371 -9.87 9.20 12.28
N VAL A 372 -10.94 9.99 12.28
CA VAL A 372 -12.02 10.02 11.28
C VAL A 372 -12.19 11.47 10.82
N GLY A 373 -12.40 11.71 9.53
CA GLY A 373 -12.58 13.05 8.95
C GLY A 373 -11.48 13.45 7.95
N VAL A 374 -10.40 12.68 7.84
CA VAL A 374 -9.45 12.79 6.73
C VAL A 374 -9.95 11.90 5.59
N LYS A 375 -10.30 12.53 4.46
CA LYS A 375 -10.87 11.81 3.31
C LYS A 375 -9.79 11.11 2.51
N GLU A 376 -10.15 9.98 1.94
CA GLU A 376 -9.31 9.25 0.99
C GLU A 376 -9.87 9.46 -0.42
N ILE A 377 -9.05 9.27 -1.46
CA ILE A 377 -9.57 9.30 -2.82
C ILE A 377 -10.63 8.20 -2.97
N ASN A 378 -11.81 8.61 -3.40
CA ASN A 378 -12.85 7.62 -3.62
C ASN A 378 -12.60 6.88 -4.93
N PHE A 379 -12.67 5.58 -4.89
CA PHE A 379 -12.51 4.75 -6.08
C PHE A 379 -13.79 4.60 -6.91
N TRP A 380 -14.92 5.14 -6.42
CA TRP A 380 -16.14 5.28 -7.19
C TRP A 380 -16.32 6.70 -7.74
N LYS A 381 -17.04 6.86 -8.82
CA LYS A 381 -17.45 8.16 -9.31
C LYS A 381 -18.35 8.85 -8.28
N GLU A 382 -18.31 10.17 -8.22
CA GLU A 382 -19.04 11.01 -7.27
C GLU A 382 -20.57 10.81 -7.31
N ASN A 383 -21.11 10.39 -8.43
CA ASN A 383 -22.53 10.13 -8.58
C ASN A 383 -22.98 8.77 -8.02
N SER A 384 -22.06 7.91 -7.58
CA SER A 384 -22.40 6.63 -6.96
C SER A 384 -23.02 6.81 -5.58
N GLU A 385 -23.85 5.85 -5.18
CA GLU A 385 -24.47 5.85 -3.84
C GLU A 385 -23.41 5.58 -2.76
N ALA A 386 -22.42 4.73 -3.03
CA ALA A 386 -21.33 4.44 -2.11
C ALA A 386 -20.50 5.69 -1.81
N TYR A 387 -20.14 6.47 -2.84
CA TYR A 387 -19.43 7.73 -2.65
C TYR A 387 -20.16 8.65 -1.66
N LYS A 388 -21.45 8.89 -1.91
CA LYS A 388 -22.26 9.78 -1.09
C LYS A 388 -22.37 9.28 0.35
N PHE A 389 -22.68 8.01 0.51
CA PHE A 389 -22.84 7.40 1.83
C PHE A 389 -21.52 7.45 2.64
N GLU A 390 -20.38 7.09 2.06
CA GLU A 390 -19.09 7.12 2.75
C GLU A 390 -18.71 8.54 3.18
N HIS A 391 -18.93 9.55 2.33
CA HIS A 391 -18.63 10.93 2.66
C HIS A 391 -19.52 11.47 3.78
N GLU A 392 -20.83 11.20 3.72
CA GLU A 392 -21.76 11.56 4.77
C GLU A 392 -21.38 10.89 6.10
N LEU A 393 -21.10 9.60 6.09
CA LEU A 393 -20.71 8.83 7.27
C LEU A 393 -19.41 9.34 7.90
N ILE A 394 -18.41 9.69 7.09
CA ILE A 394 -17.15 10.27 7.57
C ILE A 394 -17.38 11.64 8.18
N ASP A 395 -18.15 12.51 7.51
CA ASP A 395 -18.42 13.87 7.98
C ASP A 395 -19.22 13.87 9.29
N GLU A 396 -20.21 12.98 9.46
CA GLU A 396 -21.01 12.83 10.66
C GLU A 396 -20.21 12.31 11.88
N ASN A 397 -19.16 11.55 11.64
CA ASN A 397 -18.34 10.90 12.68
C ASN A 397 -16.95 11.50 12.84
N ALA A 398 -16.66 12.63 12.21
CA ALA A 398 -15.35 13.26 12.25
C ALA A 398 -14.94 13.62 13.68
N ASN A 399 -13.71 13.23 14.04
CA ASN A 399 -13.08 13.54 15.33
C ASN A 399 -11.80 14.38 15.18
N VAL A 400 -11.44 14.76 13.95
CA VAL A 400 -10.37 15.71 13.63
C VAL A 400 -10.93 17.12 13.48
N ASP A 401 -10.11 18.16 13.75
CA ASP A 401 -10.52 19.52 13.43
C ASP A 401 -10.66 19.67 11.90
N PRO A 402 -11.85 20.03 11.40
CA PRO A 402 -12.07 20.11 9.95
C PRO A 402 -11.20 21.17 9.27
N ASN A 403 -10.79 22.24 9.98
CA ASN A 403 -9.90 23.25 9.41
C ASN A 403 -8.50 22.70 9.17
N TYR A 404 -8.03 21.76 10.01
CA TYR A 404 -6.68 21.21 9.89
C TYR A 404 -6.53 20.26 8.71
N VAL A 405 -7.61 19.63 8.29
CA VAL A 405 -7.61 18.67 7.17
C VAL A 405 -8.28 19.22 5.92
N LYS A 406 -8.81 20.46 5.98
CA LYS A 406 -9.56 21.06 4.86
C LYS A 406 -8.78 21.06 3.57
N LEU A 407 -7.51 21.51 3.60
CA LEU A 407 -6.69 21.62 2.40
C LEU A 407 -6.46 20.24 1.74
N TYR A 408 -6.21 19.22 2.54
CA TYR A 408 -6.04 17.86 2.03
C TYR A 408 -7.36 17.28 1.51
N ASN A 409 -8.47 17.48 2.21
CA ASN A 409 -9.78 17.00 1.77
C ASN A 409 -10.23 17.68 0.47
N ASP A 410 -9.98 18.99 0.33
CA ASP A 410 -10.24 19.72 -0.93
C ASP A 410 -9.33 19.24 -2.06
N TYR A 411 -8.05 18.92 -1.75
CA TYR A 411 -7.10 18.35 -2.71
C TYR A 411 -7.55 16.98 -3.20
N VAL A 412 -7.92 16.08 -2.31
CA VAL A 412 -8.44 14.74 -2.64
C VAL A 412 -9.70 14.83 -3.52
N ALA A 413 -10.61 15.75 -3.19
CA ALA A 413 -11.86 15.93 -3.93
C ALA A 413 -11.63 16.45 -5.37
N ASN A 414 -10.65 17.33 -5.57
CA ASN A 414 -10.38 17.96 -6.87
C ASN A 414 -9.21 17.35 -7.62
N CYS A 415 -8.32 16.68 -6.91
CA CYS A 415 -7.07 16.05 -7.34
C CYS A 415 -6.38 16.73 -8.55
N PRO A 416 -5.85 17.96 -8.39
CA PRO A 416 -5.25 18.71 -9.48
C PRO A 416 -3.84 18.24 -9.86
N ALA A 417 -3.27 17.29 -9.11
CA ALA A 417 -1.96 16.72 -9.34
C ALA A 417 -2.03 15.50 -10.26
N ASP A 418 -0.91 15.20 -10.90
CA ASP A 418 -0.71 13.89 -11.52
C ASP A 418 -0.67 12.81 -10.44
N ILE A 419 -1.54 11.83 -10.55
CA ILE A 419 -1.50 10.65 -9.68
C ILE A 419 -0.62 9.60 -10.36
N GLN A 420 0.45 9.23 -9.68
CA GLN A 420 1.40 8.25 -10.21
C GLN A 420 1.42 7.00 -9.32
N ALA A 421 1.41 5.84 -9.97
CA ALA A 421 1.74 4.57 -9.32
C ALA A 421 3.25 4.44 -9.12
N GLU A 422 3.70 3.40 -8.42
CA GLU A 422 5.12 3.10 -8.29
C GLU A 422 5.76 2.75 -9.65
N GLU A 423 7.09 2.75 -9.68
CA GLU A 423 7.84 2.35 -10.86
C GLU A 423 7.50 0.91 -11.26
N PRO A 424 7.48 0.60 -12.57
CA PRO A 424 6.83 -0.59 -13.10
C PRO A 424 7.56 -1.92 -12.82
N VAL A 425 8.85 -1.88 -12.47
CA VAL A 425 9.64 -3.08 -12.16
C VAL A 425 10.69 -2.78 -11.09
N CYS A 426 11.02 -3.77 -10.27
CA CYS A 426 12.06 -3.68 -9.24
C CYS A 426 11.94 -2.44 -8.32
N CYS A 427 10.71 -2.00 -8.05
CA CYS A 427 10.46 -0.74 -7.38
C CYS A 427 11.02 -0.71 -5.95
N GLN A 428 10.91 -1.81 -5.21
CA GLN A 428 11.43 -1.87 -3.84
C GLN A 428 12.95 -1.91 -3.79
N GLU A 429 13.56 -2.54 -4.77
CA GLU A 429 15.03 -2.57 -4.94
C GLU A 429 15.53 -1.16 -5.32
N LEU A 430 14.76 -0.41 -6.11
CA LEU A 430 15.01 1.01 -6.38
C LEU A 430 14.96 1.82 -5.08
N TYR A 431 13.94 1.62 -4.24
CA TYR A 431 13.84 2.30 -2.95
C TYR A 431 15.00 1.97 -2.02
N GLU A 432 15.43 0.73 -1.95
CA GLU A 432 16.61 0.33 -1.16
C GLU A 432 17.88 0.98 -1.69
N THR A 433 18.06 1.01 -3.01
CA THR A 433 19.21 1.62 -3.68
C THR A 433 19.28 3.12 -3.41
N LEU A 434 18.19 3.85 -3.60
CA LEU A 434 18.10 5.29 -3.32
C LEU A 434 18.20 5.58 -1.82
N GLY A 435 17.66 4.70 -0.98
CA GLY A 435 17.80 4.78 0.48
C GLY A 435 19.25 4.73 0.93
N MET A 436 20.09 3.91 0.31
CA MET A 436 21.53 3.87 0.60
C MET A 436 22.24 5.18 0.23
N VAL A 437 21.87 5.81 -0.88
CA VAL A 437 22.37 7.13 -1.28
C VAL A 437 22.02 8.18 -0.20
N ILE A 438 20.77 8.22 0.25
CA ILE A 438 20.32 9.15 1.29
C ILE A 438 21.06 8.91 2.60
N GLN A 439 21.29 7.66 3.00
CA GLN A 439 22.05 7.34 4.21
C GLN A 439 23.48 7.88 4.15
N GLU A 440 24.17 7.71 3.02
CA GLU A 440 25.52 8.27 2.85
C GLU A 440 25.49 9.80 2.93
N LEU A 441 24.56 10.46 2.25
CA LEU A 441 24.42 11.92 2.28
C LEU A 441 24.10 12.47 3.68
N PHE A 442 23.33 11.73 4.48
CA PHE A 442 22.98 12.15 5.84
C PHE A 442 24.08 11.87 6.87
N THR A 443 25.08 11.07 6.54
CA THR A 443 26.22 10.75 7.42
C THR A 443 27.52 11.44 6.99
N ASN A 444 27.60 11.88 5.73
CA ASN A 444 28.80 12.47 5.14
C ASN A 444 28.48 13.79 4.41
N GLU A 445 28.78 14.92 5.03
CA GLU A 445 28.56 16.25 4.46
C GLU A 445 29.27 16.46 3.11
N ASN A 446 30.42 15.81 2.92
CA ASN A 446 31.23 15.97 1.70
C ASN A 446 30.85 14.99 0.58
N ALA A 447 29.86 14.14 0.78
CA ALA A 447 29.41 13.20 -0.25
C ALA A 447 28.87 13.94 -1.47
N ASP A 448 29.24 13.50 -2.66
CA ASP A 448 28.81 14.06 -3.94
C ASP A 448 27.55 13.36 -4.45
N CYS A 449 26.47 14.13 -4.65
CA CYS A 449 25.18 13.58 -5.10
C CYS A 449 25.28 12.96 -6.49
N ALA A 450 26.02 13.59 -7.41
CA ALA A 450 26.12 13.08 -8.78
C ALA A 450 26.93 11.77 -8.82
N GLU A 451 28.06 11.71 -8.09
CA GLU A 451 28.89 10.50 -8.02
C GLU A 451 28.09 9.32 -7.40
N LEU A 452 27.35 9.59 -6.31
CA LEU A 452 26.55 8.56 -5.65
C LEU A 452 25.40 8.05 -6.53
N LEU A 453 24.70 8.96 -7.23
CA LEU A 453 23.61 8.58 -8.12
C LEU A 453 24.11 7.84 -9.36
N GLU A 454 25.25 8.25 -9.94
CA GLU A 454 25.88 7.54 -11.07
C GLU A 454 26.19 6.09 -10.70
N LYS A 455 26.85 5.89 -9.53
CA LYS A 455 27.14 4.56 -9.03
C LYS A 455 25.88 3.76 -8.74
N ALA A 456 24.90 4.36 -8.04
CA ALA A 456 23.66 3.69 -7.68
C ALA A 456 22.86 3.27 -8.93
N ASN A 457 22.82 4.12 -9.98
CA ASN A 457 22.18 3.83 -11.25
C ASN A 457 22.83 2.65 -11.96
N ALA A 458 24.17 2.61 -12.01
CA ALA A 458 24.92 1.50 -12.62
C ALA A 458 24.73 0.19 -11.84
N ASP A 459 24.80 0.26 -10.51
CA ASP A 459 24.60 -0.91 -9.64
C ASP A 459 23.16 -1.45 -9.73
N PHE A 460 22.16 -0.58 -9.82
CA PHE A 460 20.76 -0.98 -9.98
C PHE A 460 20.51 -1.62 -11.34
N GLN A 461 21.05 -1.05 -12.42
CA GLN A 461 21.00 -1.65 -13.75
C GLN A 461 21.54 -3.08 -13.75
N LEU A 462 22.76 -3.25 -13.25
CA LEU A 462 23.49 -4.53 -13.27
C LEU A 462 22.84 -5.60 -12.39
N ASN A 463 22.42 -5.20 -11.18
CA ASN A 463 21.98 -6.17 -10.18
C ASN A 463 20.49 -6.54 -10.32
N TYR A 464 19.67 -5.67 -10.93
CA TYR A 464 18.23 -5.86 -10.98
C TYR A 464 17.68 -5.83 -12.40
N LEU A 465 17.83 -4.74 -13.17
CA LEU A 465 17.17 -4.61 -14.46
C LEU A 465 17.74 -5.58 -15.52
N ASP A 466 19.04 -5.82 -15.53
CA ASP A 466 19.67 -6.78 -16.46
C ASP A 466 19.31 -8.24 -16.17
N ASN A 467 18.73 -8.51 -14.98
CA ASN A 467 18.33 -9.86 -14.56
C ASN A 467 16.83 -10.13 -14.78
N LEU A 468 16.07 -9.17 -15.29
CA LEU A 468 14.67 -9.38 -15.63
C LEU A 468 14.54 -10.36 -16.80
N SER A 469 13.60 -11.31 -16.67
CA SER A 469 13.21 -12.19 -17.76
C SER A 469 12.22 -11.46 -18.67
N TYR A 470 12.54 -11.37 -19.97
CA TYR A 470 11.71 -10.70 -20.98
C TYR A 470 11.01 -11.71 -21.88
#